data_08b5d04984ee681994cbe97ce56cef06
#
_entry.id   08b5d04984ee681994cbe97ce56cef06
#
_cell.length_a   1.000
_cell.length_b   1.000
_cell.length_c   1.000
_cell.angle_alpha   90.00
_cell.angle_beta   90.00
_cell.angle_gamma   90.00
#
_symmetry.space_group_name_H-M   'P 1'
#
loop_
_entity.id
_entity.type
_entity.pdbx_description
1 polymer ?
#
loop_
_entity_poly.entity_id
_entity_poly.type
_entity_poly.pdbx_seq_one_letter_code
_entity_poly.pdbx_strand_id
1 'polypeptide(L)'
;MSFGAMVPIIAGASAAQRRRQMLEKEEEEMTQYTREDLDNEWEFKVVRSGTAAFRKREVLDQVVEEEARAGWVMLEKLDDSRIRFKRPVRARAQDAYLPPEVDPYRTTYGASSPRQVAIMLLLVGVTMFLVLGMLLFGIASRR
;
A
#
# COMPACT_ATOMS: atom_id res chain seq x y z
N MET A 1 -16.34 -34.93 -33.95
CA MET A 1 -15.53 -33.73 -34.20
C MET A 1 -15.64 -32.82 -32.97
N SER A 2 -14.57 -32.85 -32.17
CA SER A 2 -14.56 -32.21 -30.86
C SER A 2 -13.80 -30.87 -30.97
N PHE A 3 -14.51 -29.75 -30.92
CA PHE A 3 -13.87 -28.44 -30.76
C PHE A 3 -13.73 -28.16 -29.27
N GLY A 4 -12.62 -28.63 -28.69
CA GLY A 4 -12.26 -28.41 -27.29
C GLY A 4 -11.58 -27.07 -27.09
N ALA A 5 -12.19 -26.26 -26.27
CA ALA A 5 -11.66 -25.31 -25.28
C ALA A 5 -10.14 -24.97 -25.37
N MET A 6 -9.79 -23.92 -26.10
CA MET A 6 -8.42 -23.36 -26.12
C MET A 6 -8.40 -21.84 -25.83
N VAL A 7 -9.34 -21.30 -25.06
CA VAL A 7 -9.52 -19.85 -24.89
C VAL A 7 -8.88 -19.25 -23.61
N PRO A 8 -8.54 -19.95 -22.52
CA PRO A 8 -8.03 -19.27 -21.31
C PRO A 8 -6.54 -18.91 -21.32
N ILE A 9 -5.74 -19.49 -22.23
CA ILE A 9 -4.26 -19.27 -22.21
C ILE A 9 -3.88 -17.89 -22.78
N ILE A 10 -4.63 -17.39 -23.73
CA ILE A 10 -4.32 -16.10 -24.40
C ILE A 10 -4.58 -14.89 -23.49
N ALA A 11 -5.57 -14.96 -22.61
CA ALA A 11 -5.92 -13.87 -21.69
C ALA A 11 -4.86 -13.64 -20.61
N GLY A 12 -4.23 -14.71 -20.11
CA GLY A 12 -3.16 -14.64 -19.12
C GLY A 12 -1.86 -14.03 -19.67
N ALA A 13 -1.50 -14.39 -20.90
CA ALA A 13 -0.32 -13.85 -21.58
C ALA A 13 -0.46 -12.35 -21.85
N SER A 14 -1.64 -11.88 -22.26
CA SER A 14 -1.89 -10.45 -22.51
C SER A 14 -1.86 -9.59 -21.23
N ALA A 15 -2.33 -10.11 -20.09
CA ALA A 15 -2.28 -9.42 -18.80
C ALA A 15 -0.84 -9.30 -18.28
N ALA A 16 -0.05 -10.36 -18.37
CA ALA A 16 1.36 -10.34 -18.00
C ALA A 16 2.19 -9.38 -18.88
N GLN A 17 1.88 -9.35 -20.17
CA GLN A 17 2.55 -8.47 -21.13
C GLN A 17 2.23 -6.97 -20.86
N ARG A 18 0.96 -6.65 -20.59
CA ARG A 18 0.56 -5.29 -20.16
C ARG A 18 1.26 -4.87 -18.89
N ARG A 19 1.39 -5.78 -17.92
CA ARG A 19 2.08 -5.51 -16.66
C ARG A 19 3.57 -5.22 -16.89
N ARG A 20 4.23 -5.95 -17.77
CA ARG A 20 5.63 -5.69 -18.15
C ARG A 20 5.78 -4.33 -18.84
N GLN A 21 4.93 -4.01 -19.80
CA GLN A 21 4.94 -2.72 -20.49
C GLN A 21 4.68 -1.55 -19.52
N MET A 22 3.81 -1.73 -18.52
CA MET A 22 3.61 -0.72 -17.48
C MET A 22 4.86 -0.52 -16.61
N LEU A 23 5.54 -1.61 -16.25
CA LEU A 23 6.77 -1.53 -15.46
C LEU A 23 7.91 -0.88 -16.25
N GLU A 24 8.11 -1.26 -17.52
CA GLU A 24 9.09 -0.66 -18.41
C GLU A 24 8.83 0.84 -18.58
N LYS A 25 7.56 1.22 -18.81
CA LYS A 25 7.17 2.61 -18.89
C LYS A 25 7.38 3.38 -17.57
N GLU A 26 7.13 2.74 -16.43
CA GLU A 26 7.44 3.31 -15.12
C GLU A 26 8.94 3.55 -14.93
N GLU A 27 9.79 2.62 -15.39
CA GLU A 27 11.25 2.75 -15.34
C GLU A 27 11.75 3.87 -16.26
N GLU A 28 11.18 4.00 -17.46
CA GLU A 28 11.53 5.08 -18.41
C GLU A 28 11.09 6.47 -17.92
N GLU A 29 9.93 6.56 -17.26
CA GLU A 29 9.40 7.81 -16.70
C GLU A 29 10.12 8.23 -15.40
N MET A 30 10.89 7.33 -14.78
CA MET A 30 11.65 7.68 -13.57
C MET A 30 12.73 8.69 -13.91
N THR A 31 12.65 9.87 -13.29
CA THR A 31 13.70 10.90 -13.39
C THR A 31 15.05 10.27 -13.09
N GLN A 32 16.01 10.41 -13.99
CA GLN A 32 17.36 9.87 -13.77
C GLN A 32 17.94 10.51 -12.50
N TYR A 33 18.50 9.68 -11.63
CA TYR A 33 19.20 10.14 -10.46
C TYR A 33 20.39 11.02 -10.91
N THR A 34 20.58 12.15 -10.25
CA THR A 34 21.77 12.95 -10.47
C THR A 34 22.99 12.19 -9.93
N ARG A 35 24.18 12.40 -10.52
CA ARG A 35 25.41 11.81 -9.98
C ARG A 35 25.60 12.20 -8.52
N GLU A 36 25.24 13.43 -8.14
CA GLU A 36 25.30 13.91 -6.76
C GLU A 36 24.39 13.10 -5.81
N ASP A 37 23.22 12.65 -6.28
CA ASP A 37 22.32 11.81 -5.46
C ASP A 37 22.92 10.41 -5.23
N LEU A 38 23.66 9.87 -6.20
CA LEU A 38 24.33 8.57 -6.07
C LEU A 38 25.60 8.66 -5.21
N ASP A 39 26.35 9.74 -5.33
CA ASP A 39 27.60 9.95 -4.58
C ASP A 39 27.33 10.31 -3.10
N ASN A 40 26.17 10.86 -2.77
CA ASN A 40 25.79 11.29 -1.41
C ASN A 40 25.10 10.21 -0.56
N GLU A 41 25.15 8.94 -0.97
CA GLU A 41 24.55 7.83 -0.22
C GLU A 41 23.06 8.07 0.13
N TRP A 42 22.23 8.38 -0.87
CA TRP A 42 20.78 8.50 -0.73
C TRP A 42 20.08 7.17 -1.00
N GLU A 43 19.05 6.90 -0.22
CA GLU A 43 18.06 5.86 -0.52
C GLU A 43 16.83 6.47 -1.16
N PHE A 44 16.17 5.67 -1.99
CA PHE A 44 14.94 6.06 -2.69
C PHE A 44 13.88 4.99 -2.50
N LYS A 45 12.63 5.42 -2.38
CA LYS A 45 11.46 4.53 -2.43
C LYS A 45 10.31 5.18 -3.16
N VAL A 46 9.43 4.36 -3.73
CA VAL A 46 8.16 4.79 -4.30
C VAL A 46 7.02 4.23 -3.45
N VAL A 47 6.17 5.12 -2.94
CA VAL A 47 4.92 4.75 -2.26
C VAL A 47 3.79 4.77 -3.29
N ARG A 48 3.04 3.67 -3.36
CA ARG A 48 1.94 3.48 -4.33
C ARG A 48 0.61 3.39 -3.62
N SER A 49 -0.42 3.95 -4.25
CA SER A 49 -1.81 3.79 -3.82
C SER A 49 -2.63 3.10 -4.92
N GLY A 50 -3.39 2.06 -4.56
CA GLY A 50 -4.29 1.37 -5.50
C GLY A 50 -5.53 2.18 -5.91
N THR A 51 -5.82 3.29 -5.22
CA THR A 51 -7.06 4.06 -5.36
C THR A 51 -6.85 5.50 -5.85
N ALA A 52 -5.68 5.82 -6.42
CA ALA A 52 -5.31 7.20 -6.79
C ALA A 52 -5.52 8.20 -5.61
N ALA A 53 -5.22 7.77 -4.38
CA ALA A 53 -5.51 8.51 -3.16
C ALA A 53 -4.76 9.85 -3.08
N PHE A 54 -3.60 9.96 -3.75
CA PHE A 54 -2.75 11.15 -3.75
C PHE A 54 -3.28 12.30 -4.63
N ARG A 55 -4.45 12.10 -5.25
CA ARG A 55 -5.22 13.19 -5.86
C ARG A 55 -5.71 14.18 -4.81
N LYS A 56 -6.05 13.68 -3.62
CA LYS A 56 -6.49 14.53 -2.49
C LYS A 56 -5.27 15.09 -1.79
N ARG A 57 -5.23 16.41 -1.66
CA ARG A 57 -4.10 17.11 -1.03
C ARG A 57 -3.92 16.71 0.43
N GLU A 58 -5.02 16.56 1.15
CA GLU A 58 -4.99 16.17 2.57
C GLU A 58 -4.33 14.79 2.77
N VAL A 59 -4.61 13.84 1.86
CA VAL A 59 -3.99 12.51 1.90
C VAL A 59 -2.52 12.59 1.53
N LEU A 60 -2.16 13.41 0.55
CA LEU A 60 -0.77 13.62 0.17
C LEU A 60 0.03 14.19 1.35
N ASP A 61 -0.48 15.26 1.99
CA ASP A 61 0.18 15.92 3.11
C ASP A 61 0.33 14.95 4.30
N GLN A 62 -0.70 14.14 4.59
CA GLN A 62 -0.65 13.10 5.62
C GLN A 62 0.44 12.07 5.34
N VAL A 63 0.53 11.56 4.11
CA VAL A 63 1.55 10.56 3.75
C VAL A 63 2.96 11.16 3.88
N VAL A 64 3.15 12.40 3.43
CA VAL A 64 4.44 13.09 3.56
C VAL A 64 4.84 13.23 5.03
N GLU A 65 3.90 13.58 5.92
CA GLU A 65 4.14 13.69 7.35
C GLU A 65 4.46 12.32 7.99
N GLU A 66 3.71 11.28 7.63
CA GLU A 66 3.96 9.91 8.10
C GLU A 66 5.35 9.41 7.70
N GLU A 67 5.75 9.62 6.45
CA GLU A 67 7.04 9.21 5.92
C GLU A 67 8.21 10.03 6.52
N ALA A 68 7.98 11.29 6.83
CA ALA A 68 8.98 12.16 7.47
C ALA A 68 9.41 11.63 8.85
N ARG A 69 8.57 10.89 9.56
CA ARG A 69 8.92 10.25 10.85
C ARG A 69 10.07 9.26 10.71
N ALA A 70 10.18 8.61 9.56
CA ALA A 70 11.28 7.69 9.23
C ALA A 70 12.43 8.39 8.45
N GLY A 71 12.43 9.73 8.41
CA GLY A 71 13.47 10.53 7.76
C GLY A 71 13.30 10.64 6.24
N TRP A 72 12.16 10.18 5.68
CA TRP A 72 11.89 10.30 4.26
C TRP A 72 11.40 11.70 3.89
N VAL A 73 11.94 12.23 2.81
CA VAL A 73 11.55 13.52 2.23
C VAL A 73 10.95 13.26 0.85
N MET A 74 9.81 13.87 0.58
CA MET A 74 9.19 13.78 -0.74
C MET A 74 10.09 14.43 -1.78
N LEU A 75 10.48 13.66 -2.80
CA LEU A 75 11.26 14.15 -3.92
C LEU A 75 10.33 14.70 -5.02
N GLU A 76 9.34 13.90 -5.40
CA GLU A 76 8.36 14.27 -6.42
C GLU A 76 7.07 13.45 -6.30
N LYS A 77 5.97 14.02 -6.78
CA LYS A 77 4.72 13.30 -7.03
C LYS A 77 4.72 12.89 -8.50
N LEU A 78 4.85 11.59 -8.78
CA LEU A 78 4.87 11.06 -10.14
C LEU A 78 3.47 11.14 -10.78
N ASP A 79 2.43 10.74 -10.03
CA ASP A 79 1.03 10.82 -10.42
C ASP A 79 0.10 10.73 -9.18
N ASP A 80 -1.21 10.58 -9.42
CA ASP A 80 -2.20 10.47 -8.35
C ASP A 80 -2.11 9.15 -7.54
N SER A 81 -1.28 8.21 -7.99
CA SER A 81 -1.10 6.91 -7.36
C SER A 81 0.32 6.65 -6.86
N ARG A 82 1.30 7.50 -7.21
CA ARG A 82 2.72 7.25 -6.93
C ARG A 82 3.42 8.51 -6.45
N ILE A 83 4.19 8.36 -5.38
CA ILE A 83 5.05 9.41 -4.82
C ILE A 83 6.43 8.82 -4.62
N ARG A 84 7.46 9.56 -5.01
CA ARG A 84 8.86 9.21 -4.77
C ARG A 84 9.40 9.97 -3.57
N PHE A 85 10.08 9.22 -2.70
CA PHE A 85 10.76 9.74 -1.52
C PHE A 85 12.25 9.45 -1.59
N LYS A 86 13.04 10.27 -0.91
CA LYS A 86 14.46 10.05 -0.66
C LYS A 86 14.80 10.28 0.80
N ARG A 87 15.85 9.59 1.28
CA ARG A 87 16.46 9.87 2.60
C ARG A 87 17.95 9.53 2.58
N PRO A 88 18.77 10.14 3.44
CA PRO A 88 20.17 9.75 3.55
C PRO A 88 20.29 8.35 4.16
N VAL A 89 21.20 7.52 3.64
CA VAL A 89 21.43 6.13 4.12
C VAL A 89 21.71 6.08 5.63
N ARG A 90 22.38 7.10 6.19
CA ARG A 90 22.62 7.23 7.63
C ARG A 90 21.35 7.22 8.48
N ALA A 91 20.20 7.58 7.92
CA ALA A 91 18.91 7.54 8.64
C ALA A 91 18.48 6.13 9.03
N ARG A 92 19.00 5.07 8.37
CA ARG A 92 18.75 3.66 8.74
C ARG A 92 19.07 3.36 10.21
N ALA A 93 20.08 4.02 10.76
CA ALA A 93 20.44 3.82 12.16
C ALA A 93 19.31 4.18 13.15
N GLN A 94 18.38 5.02 12.72
CA GLN A 94 17.22 5.44 13.53
C GLN A 94 16.03 4.49 13.39
N ASP A 95 16.00 3.63 12.35
CA ASP A 95 14.87 2.73 12.10
C ASP A 95 14.58 1.79 13.29
N ALA A 96 15.61 1.39 14.03
CA ALA A 96 15.47 0.55 15.23
C ALA A 96 14.73 1.23 16.40
N TYR A 97 14.65 2.55 16.39
CA TYR A 97 14.02 3.36 17.44
C TYR A 97 12.64 3.89 17.03
N LEU A 98 12.18 3.57 15.83
CA LEU A 98 10.85 3.98 15.35
C LEU A 98 9.75 3.22 16.11
N PRO A 99 8.60 3.86 16.35
CA PRO A 99 7.43 3.19 16.88
C PRO A 99 7.00 2.02 15.98
N PRO A 100 6.44 0.93 16.53
CA PRO A 100 6.06 -0.27 15.77
C PRO A 100 4.98 -0.02 14.70
N GLU A 101 4.30 1.13 14.76
CA GLU A 101 3.30 1.54 13.76
C GLU A 101 3.95 2.15 12.51
N VAL A 102 5.22 2.57 12.61
CA VAL A 102 5.96 3.21 11.51
C VAL A 102 6.82 2.18 10.81
N ASP A 103 6.44 1.83 9.58
CA ASP A 103 7.25 0.99 8.71
C ASP A 103 8.06 1.87 7.76
N PRO A 104 9.39 2.00 7.97
CA PRO A 104 10.23 2.86 7.14
C PRO A 104 10.34 2.38 5.69
N TYR A 105 10.04 1.11 5.41
CA TYR A 105 10.14 0.51 4.08
C TYR A 105 8.77 0.26 3.42
N ARG A 106 7.72 0.85 3.96
CA ARG A 106 6.39 0.80 3.36
C ARG A 106 6.41 1.31 1.91
N THR A 107 5.87 0.51 0.98
CA THR A 107 5.76 0.86 -0.45
C THR A 107 4.32 1.02 -0.91
N THR A 108 3.34 0.72 -0.06
CA THR A 108 1.92 0.82 -0.38
C THR A 108 1.18 1.66 0.65
N TYR A 109 0.26 2.49 0.16
CA TYR A 109 -0.63 3.31 0.98
C TYR A 109 -2.08 2.86 0.80
N GLY A 110 -2.83 2.85 1.90
CA GLY A 110 -4.24 2.45 1.89
C GLY A 110 -4.47 0.93 1.85
N ALA A 111 -3.41 0.12 1.82
CA ALA A 111 -3.53 -1.30 2.12
C ALA A 111 -3.77 -1.43 3.62
N SER A 112 -4.98 -1.86 4.01
CA SER A 112 -5.26 -2.18 5.40
C SER A 112 -4.25 -3.22 5.88
N SER A 113 -3.53 -2.92 6.96
CA SER A 113 -2.60 -3.89 7.54
C SER A 113 -3.40 -5.16 7.93
N PRO A 114 -2.83 -6.36 7.79
CA PRO A 114 -3.53 -7.59 8.16
C PRO A 114 -4.03 -7.55 9.60
N ARG A 115 -3.35 -6.80 10.47
CA ARG A 115 -3.78 -6.55 11.86
C ARG A 115 -5.05 -5.70 11.94
N GLN A 116 -5.19 -4.65 11.12
CA GLN A 116 -6.41 -3.83 11.07
C GLN A 116 -7.60 -4.63 10.54
N VAL A 117 -7.38 -5.46 9.52
CA VAL A 117 -8.40 -6.38 9.01
C VAL A 117 -8.82 -7.38 10.09
N ALA A 118 -7.86 -7.96 10.81
CA ALA A 118 -8.13 -8.91 11.89
C ALA A 118 -8.94 -8.25 13.03
N ILE A 119 -8.60 -7.05 13.44
CA ILE A 119 -9.35 -6.29 14.47
C ILE A 119 -10.75 -5.99 13.99
N MET A 120 -10.93 -5.57 12.75
CA MET A 120 -12.24 -5.28 12.16
C MET A 120 -13.11 -6.54 12.11
N LEU A 121 -12.57 -7.68 11.69
CA LEU A 121 -13.27 -8.96 11.66
C LEU A 121 -13.65 -9.43 13.07
N LEU A 122 -12.78 -9.22 14.06
CA LEU A 122 -13.06 -9.57 15.46
C LEU A 122 -14.21 -8.71 16.01
N LEU A 123 -14.20 -7.40 15.75
CA LEU A 123 -15.30 -6.51 16.18
C LEU A 123 -16.63 -6.91 15.54
N VAL A 124 -16.65 -7.22 14.24
CA VAL A 124 -17.85 -7.70 13.55
C VAL A 124 -18.32 -9.03 14.14
N GLY A 125 -17.42 -9.96 14.42
CA GLY A 125 -17.76 -11.24 15.06
C GLY A 125 -18.38 -11.08 16.45
N VAL A 126 -17.80 -10.20 17.28
CA VAL A 126 -18.35 -9.92 18.63
C VAL A 126 -19.73 -9.28 18.56
N THR A 127 -19.94 -8.31 17.67
CA THR A 127 -21.25 -7.66 17.50
C THR A 127 -22.32 -8.64 17.02
N MET A 128 -21.99 -9.50 16.05
CA MET A 128 -22.89 -10.57 15.58
C MET A 128 -23.26 -11.54 16.71
N PHE A 129 -22.28 -11.95 17.52
CA PHE A 129 -22.51 -12.86 18.64
C PHE A 129 -23.44 -12.24 19.70
N LEU A 130 -23.25 -10.97 20.04
CA LEU A 130 -24.12 -10.26 21.00
C LEU A 130 -25.54 -10.11 20.49
N VAL A 131 -25.74 -9.77 19.21
CA VAL A 131 -27.06 -9.64 18.59
C VAL A 131 -27.78 -11.00 18.60
N LEU A 132 -27.09 -12.06 18.19
CA LEU A 132 -27.65 -13.41 18.17
C LEU A 132 -28.03 -13.88 19.59
N GLY A 133 -27.17 -13.65 20.58
CA GLY A 133 -27.43 -13.97 21.98
C GLY A 133 -28.67 -13.22 22.53
N MET A 134 -28.81 -11.94 22.19
CA MET A 134 -29.93 -11.12 22.59
C MET A 134 -31.25 -11.58 21.97
N LEU A 135 -31.21 -12.00 20.69
CA LEU A 135 -32.37 -12.58 20.01
C LEU A 135 -32.81 -13.91 20.64
N LEU A 136 -31.89 -14.82 20.92
CA LEU A 136 -32.17 -16.12 21.53
C LEU A 136 -32.70 -15.95 22.95
N PHE A 137 -32.15 -15.04 23.75
CA PHE A 137 -32.64 -14.71 25.08
C PHE A 137 -34.08 -14.15 25.05
N GLY A 138 -34.35 -13.23 24.10
CA GLY A 138 -35.69 -12.66 23.91
C GLY A 138 -36.75 -13.69 23.51
N ILE A 139 -36.38 -14.73 22.75
CA ILE A 139 -37.28 -15.83 22.40
C ILE A 139 -37.50 -16.76 23.60
N ALA A 140 -36.42 -17.05 24.36
CA ALA A 140 -36.52 -17.92 25.54
C ALA A 140 -37.35 -17.30 26.66
N SER A 141 -37.29 -15.98 26.86
CA SER A 141 -38.05 -15.28 27.90
C SER A 141 -39.56 -15.10 27.60
N ARG A 142 -39.99 -15.41 26.37
CA ARG A 142 -41.40 -15.34 25.96
C ARG A 142 -42.14 -16.68 26.09
N ARG A 143 -41.48 -17.74 26.56
CA ARG A 143 -42.08 -19.03 26.90
C ARG A 143 -42.32 -19.13 28.39
#